data_32df73180c2a1ba86e7b29fa938f406d
#
_entry.id   32df73180c2a1ba86e7b29fa938f406d
#
_cell.length_a   1.000
_cell.length_b   1.000
_cell.length_c   1.000
_cell.angle_alpha   90.00
_cell.angle_beta   90.00
_cell.angle_gamma   90.00
#
_symmetry.space_group_name_H-M   'P 1'
#
loop_
_entity.id
_entity.type
_entity.pdbx_description
1 polymer ?
#
loop_
_entity_poly.entity_id
_entity_poly.type
_entity_poly.pdbx_seq_one_letter_code
_entity_poly.pdbx_strand_id
1 'polypeptide(L)'
;MSLRVKGGTKMKKITYIYVVFVCLLLVGSFVAYAAEGRGAPYSGSKEYEHMRQLVGIWEGTSNMGKEGQPVRVEYRLTAGGSAIVETLFPGTPEEMISVYHDNKGKLSMTHYCMLQNQPSMKFLKAGVATLDFMFAGGSGINPKKDAHMHALTISFVDKDHIVQNWTLFEDGKEKGVTRLNLSRVR
;
A
#
# COMPACT_ATOMS: atom_id res chain seq x y z
N MET A 1 -59.16 -58.46 -7.65
CA MET A 1 -59.36 -57.38 -6.72
C MET A 1 -57.97 -56.73 -6.54
N SER A 2 -57.72 -55.64 -7.26
CA SER A 2 -56.41 -55.03 -7.33
C SER A 2 -56.46 -53.73 -6.51
N LEU A 3 -55.69 -53.65 -5.44
CA LEU A 3 -55.46 -52.41 -4.62
C LEU A 3 -54.31 -51.64 -5.23
N ARG A 4 -54.60 -50.50 -5.83
CA ARG A 4 -53.65 -49.56 -6.40
C ARG A 4 -53.27 -48.57 -5.31
N VAL A 5 -52.05 -48.67 -4.76
CA VAL A 5 -51.48 -47.68 -3.82
C VAL A 5 -51.02 -46.45 -4.60
N LYS A 6 -51.80 -45.35 -4.51
CA LYS A 6 -51.40 -44.02 -4.97
C LYS A 6 -50.81 -43.23 -3.79
N GLY A 7 -49.50 -43.32 -3.57
CA GLY A 7 -48.88 -42.58 -2.44
C GLY A 7 -47.49 -41.99 -2.72
N GLY A 8 -46.90 -42.18 -3.89
CA GLY A 8 -45.46 -41.87 -4.10
C GLY A 8 -45.08 -40.45 -4.51
N THR A 9 -46.01 -39.61 -4.95
CA THR A 9 -45.64 -38.31 -5.59
C THR A 9 -45.66 -37.09 -4.65
N LYS A 10 -46.43 -37.11 -3.55
CA LYS A 10 -46.50 -36.00 -2.59
C LYS A 10 -45.26 -35.93 -1.67
N MET A 11 -44.74 -37.08 -1.22
CA MET A 11 -43.57 -37.14 -0.35
C MET A 11 -42.29 -36.64 -1.04
N LYS A 12 -42.08 -36.96 -2.32
CA LYS A 12 -40.90 -36.49 -3.06
C LYS A 12 -40.84 -34.98 -3.23
N LYS A 13 -41.98 -34.29 -3.41
CA LYS A 13 -42.05 -32.82 -3.53
C LYS A 13 -41.76 -32.12 -2.21
N ILE A 14 -42.25 -32.67 -1.09
CA ILE A 14 -42.01 -32.10 0.25
C ILE A 14 -40.54 -32.24 0.63
N THR A 15 -39.91 -33.40 0.38
CA THR A 15 -38.48 -33.61 0.65
C THR A 15 -37.61 -32.68 -0.19
N TYR A 16 -37.96 -32.40 -1.44
CA TYR A 16 -37.22 -31.46 -2.30
C TYR A 16 -37.29 -30.03 -1.80
N ILE A 17 -38.47 -29.59 -1.32
CA ILE A 17 -38.67 -28.25 -0.76
C ILE A 17 -37.84 -28.08 0.51
N TYR A 18 -37.78 -29.08 1.40
CA TYR A 18 -36.95 -29.03 2.61
C TYR A 18 -35.46 -28.99 2.31
N VAL A 19 -34.98 -29.77 1.33
CA VAL A 19 -33.56 -29.74 0.94
C VAL A 19 -33.17 -28.40 0.34
N VAL A 20 -34.03 -27.83 -0.54
CA VAL A 20 -33.75 -26.48 -1.11
C VAL A 20 -33.76 -25.39 -0.02
N PHE A 21 -34.69 -25.45 0.96
CA PHE A 21 -34.76 -24.50 2.03
C PHE A 21 -33.56 -24.58 2.99
N VAL A 22 -33.08 -25.78 3.31
CA VAL A 22 -31.90 -26.03 4.13
C VAL A 22 -30.64 -25.57 3.39
N CYS A 23 -30.51 -25.79 2.09
CA CYS A 23 -29.39 -25.29 1.29
C CYS A 23 -29.37 -23.76 1.23
N LEU A 24 -30.53 -23.10 1.10
CA LEU A 24 -30.63 -21.63 1.11
C LEU A 24 -30.24 -21.03 2.46
N LEU A 25 -30.63 -21.68 3.57
CA LEU A 25 -30.24 -21.26 4.93
C LEU A 25 -28.71 -21.44 5.17
N LEU A 26 -28.11 -22.50 4.66
CA LEU A 26 -26.69 -22.75 4.78
C LEU A 26 -25.86 -21.75 3.93
N VAL A 27 -26.32 -21.42 2.71
CA VAL A 27 -25.65 -20.41 1.87
C VAL A 27 -25.78 -19.03 2.49
N GLY A 28 -26.94 -18.68 3.04
CA GLY A 28 -27.14 -17.41 3.77
C GLY A 28 -26.24 -17.28 4.99
N SER A 29 -26.01 -18.36 5.74
CA SER A 29 -25.11 -18.38 6.91
C SER A 29 -23.63 -18.23 6.52
N PHE A 30 -23.21 -18.81 5.40
CA PHE A 30 -21.83 -18.64 4.90
C PHE A 30 -21.54 -17.22 4.42
N VAL A 31 -22.52 -16.55 3.80
CA VAL A 31 -22.36 -15.14 3.35
C VAL A 31 -22.32 -14.20 4.57
N ALA A 32 -23.11 -14.44 5.60
CA ALA A 32 -23.08 -13.65 6.84
C ALA A 32 -21.75 -13.82 7.59
N TYR A 33 -21.23 -15.06 7.70
CA TYR A 33 -19.94 -15.33 8.36
C TYR A 33 -18.75 -14.70 7.63
N ALA A 34 -18.82 -14.59 6.30
CA ALA A 34 -17.77 -13.89 5.52
C ALA A 34 -17.82 -12.37 5.66
N ALA A 35 -18.93 -11.79 6.07
CA ALA A 35 -19.08 -10.35 6.29
C ALA A 35 -18.64 -9.90 7.71
N GLU A 36 -18.79 -10.74 8.72
CA GLU A 36 -18.41 -10.42 10.12
C GLU A 36 -16.89 -10.43 10.37
N GLY A 37 -16.10 -11.02 9.48
CA GLY A 37 -14.63 -11.08 9.61
C GLY A 37 -13.87 -9.87 9.06
N ARG A 38 -14.52 -8.91 8.42
CA ARG A 38 -13.88 -7.68 7.95
C ARG A 38 -14.14 -6.59 8.98
N GLY A 39 -13.15 -6.30 9.82
CA GLY A 39 -13.17 -5.11 10.68
C GLY A 39 -13.50 -3.85 9.87
N ALA A 40 -13.91 -2.78 10.56
CA ALA A 40 -14.12 -1.49 9.93
C ALA A 40 -12.91 -1.11 9.06
N PRO A 41 -13.11 -0.44 7.91
CA PRO A 41 -12.01 0.03 7.08
C PRO A 41 -11.02 0.82 7.93
N TYR A 42 -9.72 0.56 7.74
CA TYR A 42 -8.68 1.30 8.45
C TYR A 42 -8.81 2.80 8.16
N SER A 43 -8.75 3.61 9.22
CA SER A 43 -8.67 5.07 9.17
C SER A 43 -7.39 5.49 9.85
N GLY A 44 -6.48 6.09 9.10
CA GLY A 44 -5.18 6.52 9.57
C GLY A 44 -5.14 7.97 10.05
N SER A 45 -3.92 8.44 10.35
CA SER A 45 -3.65 9.87 10.56
C SER A 45 -4.01 10.69 9.32
N LYS A 46 -4.13 12.00 9.45
CA LYS A 46 -4.37 12.90 8.30
C LYS A 46 -3.28 12.76 7.24
N GLU A 47 -2.04 12.57 7.67
CA GLU A 47 -0.87 12.39 6.83
C GLU A 47 -0.91 11.05 6.10
N TYR A 48 -1.36 9.99 6.78
CA TYR A 48 -1.58 8.69 6.16
C TYR A 48 -2.68 8.76 5.09
N GLU A 49 -3.81 9.41 5.39
CA GLU A 49 -4.89 9.60 4.42
C GLU A 49 -4.44 10.48 3.23
N HIS A 50 -3.53 11.42 3.44
CA HIS A 50 -2.90 12.17 2.36
C HIS A 50 -2.02 11.26 1.47
N MET A 51 -1.19 10.38 2.07
CA MET A 51 -0.44 9.37 1.33
C MET A 51 -1.33 8.41 0.54
N ARG A 52 -2.50 8.04 1.06
CA ARG A 52 -3.46 7.17 0.36
C ARG A 52 -3.91 7.71 -0.99
N GLN A 53 -3.89 9.02 -1.19
CA GLN A 53 -4.23 9.65 -2.47
C GLN A 53 -3.24 9.27 -3.57
N LEU A 54 -2.03 8.80 -3.22
CA LEU A 54 -1.02 8.35 -4.17
C LEU A 54 -1.31 6.96 -4.75
N VAL A 55 -2.22 6.18 -4.17
CA VAL A 55 -2.53 4.83 -4.65
C VAL A 55 -2.84 4.85 -6.15
N GLY A 56 -2.11 4.01 -6.90
CA GLY A 56 -2.15 3.95 -8.36
C GLY A 56 -0.75 3.87 -8.96
N ILE A 57 -0.68 4.10 -10.25
CA ILE A 57 0.54 4.02 -11.06
C ILE A 57 0.95 5.42 -11.48
N TRP A 58 2.24 5.67 -11.40
CA TRP A 58 2.87 6.94 -11.72
C TRP A 58 4.06 6.70 -12.64
N GLU A 59 4.20 7.54 -13.66
CA GLU A 59 5.31 7.49 -14.61
C GLU A 59 5.88 8.89 -14.80
N GLY A 60 7.16 8.94 -15.15
CA GLY A 60 7.82 10.22 -15.34
C GLY A 60 9.31 10.11 -15.55
N THR A 61 10.06 11.04 -14.97
CA THR A 61 11.52 11.11 -15.14
C THR A 61 12.24 11.20 -13.79
N SER A 62 13.44 10.67 -13.76
CA SER A 62 14.38 10.71 -12.63
C SER A 62 15.73 11.27 -13.07
N ASN A 63 16.49 11.85 -12.14
CA ASN A 63 17.89 12.15 -12.31
C ASN A 63 18.81 11.07 -11.68
N MET A 64 18.28 9.90 -11.29
CA MET A 64 19.08 8.80 -10.77
C MET A 64 20.01 8.27 -11.85
N GLY A 65 21.32 8.33 -11.61
CA GLY A 65 22.37 7.96 -12.58
C GLY A 65 22.53 8.95 -13.75
N LYS A 66 21.46 9.32 -14.44
CA LYS A 66 21.44 10.28 -15.54
C LYS A 66 20.16 11.08 -15.55
N GLU A 67 20.25 12.36 -15.87
CA GLU A 67 19.08 13.25 -15.99
C GLU A 67 18.08 12.74 -17.04
N GLY A 68 16.79 12.79 -16.70
CA GLY A 68 15.71 12.43 -17.61
C GLY A 68 15.49 10.93 -17.80
N GLN A 69 16.05 10.07 -16.95
CA GLN A 69 15.79 8.62 -16.99
C GLN A 69 14.30 8.35 -16.76
N PRO A 70 13.65 7.49 -17.58
CA PRO A 70 12.28 7.06 -17.31
C PRO A 70 12.18 6.39 -15.94
N VAL A 71 11.11 6.70 -15.22
CA VAL A 71 10.78 6.08 -13.94
C VAL A 71 9.32 5.71 -13.89
N ARG A 72 9.03 4.55 -13.30
CA ARG A 72 7.70 4.11 -12.92
C ARG A 72 7.69 3.90 -11.41
N VAL A 73 6.60 4.30 -10.77
CA VAL A 73 6.35 4.12 -9.33
C VAL A 73 4.93 3.59 -9.16
N GLU A 74 4.76 2.59 -8.30
CA GLU A 74 3.46 2.01 -8.00
C GLU A 74 3.16 2.13 -6.50
N TYR A 75 1.98 2.66 -6.17
CA TYR A 75 1.48 2.69 -4.79
C TYR A 75 0.28 1.78 -4.67
N ARG A 76 0.27 0.90 -3.68
CA ARG A 76 -0.85 0.02 -3.38
C ARG A 76 -1.13 -0.09 -1.89
N LEU A 77 -2.41 -0.27 -1.54
CA LEU A 77 -2.80 -0.61 -0.17
C LEU A 77 -2.53 -2.09 0.12
N THR A 78 -2.17 -2.38 1.36
CA THR A 78 -2.02 -3.74 1.89
C THR A 78 -2.42 -3.77 3.37
N ALA A 79 -2.33 -4.94 4.01
CA ALA A 79 -2.63 -5.12 5.43
C ALA A 79 -4.01 -4.54 5.84
N GLY A 80 -5.06 -4.85 5.06
CA GLY A 80 -6.41 -4.34 5.34
C GLY A 80 -6.55 -2.82 5.21
N GLY A 81 -5.63 -2.15 4.48
CA GLY A 81 -5.61 -0.71 4.28
C GLY A 81 -4.75 0.07 5.28
N SER A 82 -4.09 -0.62 6.24
CA SER A 82 -3.25 0.02 7.27
C SER A 82 -1.80 0.25 6.83
N ALA A 83 -1.41 -0.20 5.64
CA ALA A 83 -0.11 0.08 5.06
C ALA A 83 -0.22 0.40 3.57
N ILE A 84 0.66 1.29 3.11
CA ILE A 84 0.84 1.63 1.69
C ILE A 84 2.21 1.13 1.29
N VAL A 85 2.27 0.32 0.24
CA VAL A 85 3.53 -0.11 -0.39
C VAL A 85 3.76 0.74 -1.62
N GLU A 86 4.90 1.40 -1.67
CA GLU A 86 5.46 2.05 -2.84
C GLU A 86 6.51 1.12 -3.44
N THR A 87 6.44 0.86 -4.73
CA THR A 87 7.49 0.19 -5.49
C THR A 87 8.08 1.19 -6.48
N LEU A 88 9.35 1.51 -6.31
CA LEU A 88 10.11 2.38 -7.22
C LEU A 88 10.82 1.48 -8.24
N PHE A 89 10.82 1.87 -9.51
CA PHE A 89 11.45 1.15 -10.63
C PHE A 89 11.03 -0.32 -10.74
N PRO A 90 9.69 -0.64 -10.69
CA PRO A 90 9.21 -2.02 -10.66
C PRO A 90 9.71 -2.84 -11.85
N GLY A 91 10.20 -4.06 -11.57
CA GLY A 91 10.69 -5.01 -12.57
C GLY A 91 12.07 -4.68 -13.16
N THR A 92 12.81 -3.74 -12.58
CA THR A 92 14.18 -3.41 -12.97
C THR A 92 15.19 -3.85 -11.91
N PRO A 93 16.50 -3.89 -12.22
CA PRO A 93 17.53 -4.16 -11.21
C PRO A 93 17.58 -3.11 -10.09
N GLU A 94 17.05 -1.92 -10.33
CA GLU A 94 16.98 -0.79 -9.40
C GLU A 94 15.70 -0.80 -8.57
N GLU A 95 14.89 -1.86 -8.62
CA GLU A 95 13.66 -1.94 -7.86
C GLU A 95 13.88 -1.78 -6.36
N MET A 96 13.13 -0.87 -5.75
CA MET A 96 13.15 -0.59 -4.32
C MET A 96 11.73 -0.53 -3.78
N ILE A 97 11.58 -0.75 -2.47
CA ILE A 97 10.27 -0.72 -1.82
C ILE A 97 10.30 0.23 -0.62
N SER A 98 9.26 1.06 -0.49
CA SER A 98 8.96 1.78 0.73
C SER A 98 7.62 1.33 1.30
N VAL A 99 7.55 1.11 2.61
CA VAL A 99 6.30 0.76 3.30
C VAL A 99 5.94 1.87 4.26
N TYR A 100 4.83 2.54 3.99
CA TYR A 100 4.28 3.60 4.82
C TYR A 100 3.18 3.04 5.73
N HIS A 101 3.19 3.44 6.99
CA HIS A 101 2.20 3.04 7.98
C HIS A 101 2.14 4.05 9.13
N ASP A 102 1.05 4.05 9.89
CA ASP A 102 1.00 4.81 11.13
C ASP A 102 1.67 4.04 12.28
N ASN A 103 2.54 4.71 12.99
CA ASN A 103 3.08 4.25 14.25
C ASN A 103 2.51 5.13 15.38
N LYS A 104 1.57 4.60 16.16
CA LYS A 104 0.86 5.33 17.22
C LYS A 104 0.25 6.64 16.74
N GLY A 105 -0.40 6.61 15.57
CA GLY A 105 -1.07 7.77 14.97
C GLY A 105 -0.13 8.78 14.31
N LYS A 106 1.12 8.40 14.04
CA LYS A 106 2.11 9.22 13.31
C LYS A 106 2.62 8.47 12.10
N LEU A 107 2.51 9.07 10.94
CA LEU A 107 3.01 8.49 9.70
C LEU A 107 4.51 8.21 9.79
N SER A 108 4.88 7.01 9.39
CA SER A 108 6.27 6.51 9.37
C SER A 108 6.47 5.67 8.13
N MET A 109 7.72 5.47 7.73
CA MET A 109 8.04 4.57 6.63
C MET A 109 9.35 3.84 6.86
N THR A 110 9.51 2.70 6.18
CA THR A 110 10.79 2.00 6.01
C THR A 110 11.05 1.87 4.51
N HIS A 111 12.23 2.28 4.10
CA HIS A 111 12.69 2.17 2.72
C HIS A 111 13.68 1.01 2.58
N TYR A 112 13.42 0.09 1.65
CA TYR A 112 14.31 -1.03 1.31
C TYR A 112 15.12 -0.62 0.08
N CYS A 113 16.35 -0.16 0.34
CA CYS A 113 17.18 0.54 -0.62
C CYS A 113 18.13 -0.38 -1.38
N MET A 114 18.44 -0.05 -2.64
CA MET A 114 19.50 -0.70 -3.40
C MET A 114 20.90 -0.50 -2.78
N LEU A 115 21.08 0.39 -1.83
CA LEU A 115 22.28 0.48 -0.98
C LEU A 115 22.39 -0.69 0.02
N GLN A 116 21.51 -1.70 -0.08
CA GLN A 116 21.46 -2.90 0.77
C GLN A 116 21.21 -2.58 2.25
N ASN A 117 20.53 -1.49 2.54
CA ASN A 117 20.12 -1.09 3.87
C ASN A 117 18.64 -0.67 3.93
N GLN A 118 18.12 -0.54 5.14
CA GLN A 118 16.70 -0.28 5.39
C GLN A 118 16.53 0.91 6.34
N PRO A 119 16.73 2.17 5.84
CA PRO A 119 16.46 3.34 6.66
C PRO A 119 14.97 3.42 7.01
N SER A 120 14.69 3.60 8.29
CA SER A 120 13.38 4.00 8.79
C SER A 120 13.32 5.51 8.87
N MET A 121 12.20 6.07 8.41
CA MET A 121 11.97 7.52 8.44
C MET A 121 10.67 7.81 9.18
N LYS A 122 10.65 8.90 9.91
CA LYS A 122 9.45 9.45 10.56
C LYS A 122 8.98 10.67 9.79
N PHE A 123 7.69 10.84 9.74
CA PHE A 123 7.08 12.08 9.29
C PHE A 123 7.57 13.24 10.20
N LEU A 124 8.03 14.29 9.57
CA LEU A 124 8.55 15.47 10.25
C LEU A 124 7.51 16.59 10.32
N LYS A 125 6.96 16.93 9.16
CA LYS A 125 5.96 18.00 9.03
C LYS A 125 5.20 17.88 7.71
N ALA A 126 3.99 18.45 7.66
CA ALA A 126 3.29 18.77 6.43
C ALA A 126 3.49 20.25 6.09
N GLY A 127 3.86 20.53 4.84
CA GLY A 127 3.65 21.83 4.22
C GLY A 127 2.21 21.94 3.67
N VAL A 128 1.90 23.05 3.02
CA VAL A 128 0.58 23.23 2.37
C VAL A 128 0.30 22.13 1.34
N ALA A 129 1.34 21.68 0.64
CA ALA A 129 1.25 20.65 -0.40
C ALA A 129 2.45 19.70 -0.36
N THR A 130 3.04 19.45 0.83
CA THR A 130 4.21 18.56 0.98
C THR A 130 4.07 17.65 2.18
N LEU A 131 4.69 16.46 2.07
CA LEU A 131 4.96 15.56 3.20
C LEU A 131 6.48 15.38 3.30
N ASP A 132 7.05 15.76 4.43
CA ASP A 132 8.47 15.64 4.70
C ASP A 132 8.76 14.50 5.69
N PHE A 133 9.71 13.65 5.33
CA PHE A 133 10.19 12.55 6.15
C PHE A 133 11.68 12.72 6.44
N MET A 134 12.09 12.30 7.63
CA MET A 134 13.47 12.40 8.10
C MET A 134 13.92 11.05 8.68
N PHE A 135 15.17 10.68 8.44
CA PHE A 135 15.82 9.51 9.01
C PHE A 135 15.60 9.43 10.53
N ALA A 136 15.16 8.28 10.98
CA ALA A 136 14.89 7.99 12.38
C ALA A 136 15.70 6.79 12.91
N GLY A 137 16.42 6.09 12.02
CA GLY A 137 17.23 4.93 12.33
C GLY A 137 17.22 3.92 11.20
N GLY A 138 17.87 2.78 11.42
CA GLY A 138 17.92 1.65 10.50
C GLY A 138 18.81 0.59 11.08
N SER A 139 18.45 -0.71 10.90
CA SER A 139 19.27 -1.80 11.43
C SER A 139 20.65 -1.79 10.74
N GLY A 140 21.71 -1.75 11.53
CA GLY A 140 23.09 -1.76 11.03
C GLY A 140 23.57 -0.48 10.35
N ILE A 141 22.78 0.61 10.33
CA ILE A 141 23.18 1.88 9.73
C ILE A 141 23.85 2.77 10.78
N ASN A 142 25.11 3.14 10.52
CA ASN A 142 25.79 4.20 11.24
C ASN A 142 25.62 5.53 10.46
N PRO A 143 24.73 6.44 10.89
CA PRO A 143 24.41 7.66 10.11
C PRO A 143 25.56 8.64 9.95
N LYS A 144 26.66 8.47 10.70
CA LYS A 144 27.86 9.30 10.60
C LYS A 144 28.85 8.77 9.57
N LYS A 145 28.64 7.56 9.03
CA LYS A 145 29.57 6.91 8.08
C LYS A 145 28.86 6.35 6.87
N ASP A 146 27.78 5.61 7.10
CA ASP A 146 27.20 4.77 6.04
C ASP A 146 26.32 5.61 5.10
N ALA A 147 26.40 5.30 3.81
CA ALA A 147 25.49 5.85 2.81
C ALA A 147 24.07 5.37 3.08
N HIS A 148 23.10 6.30 3.17
CA HIS A 148 21.69 5.98 3.38
C HIS A 148 20.77 7.11 2.88
N MET A 149 19.54 6.76 2.51
CA MET A 149 18.50 7.76 2.29
C MET A 149 18.14 8.41 3.64
N HIS A 150 18.39 9.73 3.74
CA HIS A 150 18.27 10.49 4.98
C HIS A 150 16.98 11.30 5.08
N ALA A 151 16.46 11.75 3.96
CA ALA A 151 15.21 12.48 3.91
C ALA A 151 14.43 12.16 2.63
N LEU A 152 13.11 12.34 2.69
CA LEU A 152 12.21 12.33 1.55
C LEU A 152 11.25 13.49 1.69
N THR A 153 11.11 14.29 0.64
CA THR A 153 10.02 15.26 0.47
C THR A 153 9.14 14.81 -0.70
N ILE A 154 7.85 14.63 -0.46
CA ILE A 154 6.84 14.42 -1.50
C ILE A 154 6.07 15.72 -1.64
N SER A 155 6.13 16.34 -2.83
CA SER A 155 5.42 17.56 -3.17
C SER A 155 4.25 17.22 -4.09
N PHE A 156 3.03 17.59 -3.70
CA PHE A 156 1.81 17.45 -4.49
C PHE A 156 1.65 18.70 -5.34
N VAL A 157 2.03 18.64 -6.62
CA VAL A 157 1.88 19.77 -7.56
C VAL A 157 0.39 19.97 -7.86
N ASP A 158 -0.30 18.87 -8.11
CA ASP A 158 -1.75 18.75 -8.20
C ASP A 158 -2.19 17.30 -7.96
N LYS A 159 -3.44 16.95 -8.26
CA LYS A 159 -3.97 15.59 -8.06
C LYS A 159 -3.33 14.51 -8.94
N ASP A 160 -2.73 14.91 -10.04
CA ASP A 160 -2.16 14.03 -11.06
C ASP A 160 -0.63 14.22 -11.24
N HIS A 161 0.00 15.16 -10.51
CA HIS A 161 1.44 15.43 -10.58
C HIS A 161 2.07 15.55 -9.21
N ILE A 162 3.15 14.81 -8.99
CA ILE A 162 3.95 14.88 -7.76
C ILE A 162 5.44 14.97 -8.08
N VAL A 163 6.20 15.47 -7.12
CA VAL A 163 7.67 15.43 -7.14
C VAL A 163 8.14 14.76 -5.87
N GLN A 164 9.02 13.77 -5.99
CA GLN A 164 9.74 13.19 -4.87
C GLN A 164 11.19 13.70 -4.90
N ASN A 165 11.70 14.13 -3.74
CA ASN A 165 13.11 14.44 -3.55
C ASN A 165 13.66 13.53 -2.45
N TRP A 166 14.56 12.63 -2.83
CA TRP A 166 15.24 11.69 -1.95
C TRP A 166 16.65 12.19 -1.66
N THR A 167 16.96 12.51 -0.42
CA THR A 167 18.26 13.05 -0.01
C THR A 167 19.17 11.94 0.48
N LEU A 168 20.31 11.76 -0.18
CA LEU A 168 21.37 10.82 0.19
C LEU A 168 22.36 11.48 1.17
N PHE A 169 22.66 10.78 2.26
CA PHE A 169 23.76 11.11 3.18
C PHE A 169 24.81 10.00 3.16
N GLU A 170 26.07 10.40 3.35
CA GLU A 170 27.22 9.52 3.58
C GLU A 170 28.28 10.34 4.34
N ASP A 171 29.04 9.72 5.26
CA ASP A 171 29.97 10.40 6.16
C ASP A 171 29.33 11.52 6.96
N GLY A 172 28.05 11.36 7.33
CA GLY A 172 27.26 12.33 8.08
C GLY A 172 26.93 13.62 7.31
N LYS A 173 27.07 13.64 5.99
CA LYS A 173 26.83 14.80 5.13
C LYS A 173 25.93 14.46 3.95
N GLU A 174 25.19 15.44 3.49
CA GLU A 174 24.44 15.35 2.24
C GLU A 174 25.41 15.18 1.06
N LYS A 175 25.11 14.18 0.21
CA LYS A 175 25.88 13.89 -1.01
C LYS A 175 25.11 14.24 -2.28
N GLY A 176 23.78 14.29 -2.21
CA GLY A 176 22.97 14.65 -3.35
C GLY A 176 21.49 14.36 -3.13
N VAL A 177 20.69 14.76 -4.13
CA VAL A 177 19.25 14.57 -4.15
C VAL A 177 18.85 13.85 -5.43
N THR A 178 18.20 12.69 -5.27
CA THR A 178 17.50 12.03 -6.37
C THR A 178 16.10 12.59 -6.48
N ARG A 179 15.78 13.17 -7.63
CA ARG A 179 14.49 13.77 -7.92
C ARG A 179 13.71 12.93 -8.92
N LEU A 180 12.46 12.66 -8.59
CA LEU A 180 11.47 12.03 -9.48
C LEU A 180 10.36 13.02 -9.75
N ASN A 181 10.10 13.32 -11.04
CA ASN A 181 8.95 14.09 -11.49
C ASN A 181 7.93 13.11 -12.06
N LEU A 182 6.77 12.99 -11.44
CA LEU A 182 5.84 11.91 -11.69
C LEU A 182 4.45 12.42 -12.05
N SER A 183 3.85 11.79 -13.07
CA SER A 183 2.46 12.01 -13.49
C SER A 183 1.67 10.73 -13.31
N ARG A 184 0.41 10.85 -12.89
CA ARG A 184 -0.47 9.69 -12.70
C ARG A 184 -0.82 9.06 -14.05
N VAL A 185 -0.69 7.74 -14.14
CA VAL A 185 -1.18 6.97 -15.30
C VAL A 185 -2.69 6.77 -15.16
N ARG A 186 -3.44 7.02 -16.22
CA ARG A 186 -4.91 6.91 -16.30
C ARG A 186 -5.33 5.62 -17.02
#